data_878506c2dda26f6b2777e76bf90f1340
#
_entry.id   878506c2dda26f6b2777e76bf90f1340
#
_cell.length_a   1.000
_cell.length_b   1.000
_cell.length_c   1.000
_cell.angle_alpha   90.00
_cell.angle_beta   90.00
_cell.angle_gamma   90.00
#
_symmetry.space_group_name_H-M   'P 1'
#
loop_
_entity.id
_entity.type
_entity.pdbx_description
1 polymer ?
#
loop_
_entity_poly.entity_id
_entity_poly.type
_entity_poly.pdbx_seq_one_letter_code
_entity_poly.pdbx_strand_id
1 'polypeptide(L)'
;KMVNSMYYANEFMNALPKYETPENTEGYEGFFHLYAVNGKVESTKLEYIIRDHDKDKFEARKTLMQKIVTNLNEKYGKPVFEIEIKDQYYNMKEKVEPVIHIVDIAEEAMKALDIKPLIKPIRGGTDGSQLSYMGLPCPNIFAGGHNFHGRYEYVPVESMIKATEVICKIAELTAEKHLS
;
A
#
# COMPACT_ATOMS: atom_id res chain seq x y z
N LYS A 1 21.16 -29.53 -22.42
CA LYS A 1 19.87 -29.86 -21.81
C LYS A 1 18.97 -28.62 -21.88
N MET A 2 17.70 -28.84 -22.22
CA MET A 2 16.68 -27.77 -22.17
C MET A 2 16.53 -27.26 -20.74
N VAL A 3 16.46 -25.96 -20.58
CA VAL A 3 16.20 -25.29 -19.31
C VAL A 3 14.84 -24.58 -19.45
N ASN A 4 14.00 -24.69 -18.42
CA ASN A 4 12.69 -24.07 -18.42
C ASN A 4 12.65 -22.99 -17.32
N SER A 5 12.47 -21.74 -17.71
CA SER A 5 12.47 -20.60 -16.82
C SER A 5 11.36 -20.64 -15.75
N MET A 6 10.26 -21.33 -16.05
CA MET A 6 9.15 -21.46 -15.08
C MET A 6 9.55 -22.29 -13.85
N TYR A 7 10.49 -23.24 -13.96
CA TYR A 7 11.01 -23.95 -12.79
C TYR A 7 11.88 -23.03 -11.91
N TYR A 8 12.67 -22.15 -12.52
CA TYR A 8 13.43 -21.14 -11.80
C TYR A 8 12.47 -20.15 -11.09
N ALA A 9 11.43 -19.70 -11.79
CA ALA A 9 10.42 -18.82 -11.18
C ALA A 9 9.74 -19.50 -9.97
N ASN A 10 9.39 -20.78 -10.08
CA ASN A 10 8.83 -21.53 -8.96
C ASN A 10 9.80 -21.63 -7.78
N GLU A 11 11.09 -21.80 -8.04
CA GLU A 11 12.11 -21.84 -6.98
C GLU A 11 12.23 -20.49 -6.25
N PHE A 12 12.21 -19.39 -6.98
CA PHE A 12 12.19 -18.05 -6.38
C PHE A 12 10.93 -17.84 -5.51
N MET A 13 9.75 -18.19 -6.03
CA MET A 13 8.50 -18.09 -5.27
C MET A 13 8.54 -18.89 -3.97
N ASN A 14 9.12 -20.10 -3.99
CA ASN A 14 9.25 -20.94 -2.80
C ASN A 14 10.33 -20.47 -1.82
N ALA A 15 11.25 -19.59 -2.22
CA ALA A 15 12.27 -19.03 -1.35
C ALA A 15 11.75 -17.83 -0.52
N LEU A 16 10.62 -17.25 -0.90
CA LEU A 16 9.97 -16.19 -0.13
C LEU A 16 9.21 -16.73 1.09
N PRO A 17 9.02 -15.94 2.14
CA PRO A 17 8.25 -16.33 3.31
C PRO A 17 6.81 -16.75 2.95
N LYS A 18 6.48 -17.99 3.17
CA LYS A 18 5.24 -18.63 2.70
C LYS A 18 3.95 -17.97 3.22
N TYR A 19 4.01 -17.44 4.44
CA TYR A 19 2.82 -16.89 5.12
C TYR A 19 2.80 -15.35 5.15
N GLU A 20 3.77 -14.70 4.52
CA GLU A 20 3.80 -13.24 4.41
C GLU A 20 3.14 -12.80 3.09
N THR A 21 1.88 -13.18 2.92
CA THR A 21 1.04 -12.85 1.77
C THR A 21 -0.21 -12.07 2.21
N PRO A 22 -0.89 -11.33 1.33
CA PRO A 22 -2.09 -10.57 1.70
C PRO A 22 -3.16 -11.40 2.40
N GLU A 23 -3.29 -12.67 2.02
CA GLU A 23 -4.30 -13.60 2.56
C GLU A 23 -3.97 -14.08 3.97
N ASN A 24 -2.68 -14.05 4.36
CA ASN A 24 -2.19 -14.58 5.63
C ASN A 24 -1.77 -13.48 6.61
N THR A 25 -1.94 -12.21 6.25
CA THR A 25 -1.50 -11.06 7.04
C THR A 25 -2.63 -10.07 7.27
N GLU A 26 -2.63 -9.39 8.41
CA GLU A 26 -3.63 -8.40 8.78
C GLU A 26 -3.03 -7.14 9.43
N GLY A 27 -3.85 -6.10 9.59
CA GLY A 27 -3.49 -4.88 10.30
C GLY A 27 -2.21 -4.21 9.76
N TYR A 28 -1.17 -4.18 10.59
CA TYR A 28 0.12 -3.56 10.28
C TYR A 28 1.17 -4.52 9.74
N GLU A 29 0.84 -5.77 9.52
CA GLU A 29 1.77 -6.76 8.99
C GLU A 29 2.08 -6.50 7.52
N GLY A 30 3.36 -6.60 7.18
CA GLY A 30 3.83 -6.48 5.82
C GLY A 30 3.73 -7.79 5.04
N PHE A 31 3.75 -7.70 3.72
CA PHE A 31 3.59 -8.86 2.85
C PHE A 31 4.30 -8.73 1.50
N PHE A 32 4.46 -9.87 0.84
CA PHE A 32 4.83 -9.99 -0.57
C PHE A 32 3.58 -10.45 -1.36
N HIS A 33 3.13 -9.64 -2.30
CA HIS A 33 1.98 -9.97 -3.13
C HIS A 33 2.40 -10.23 -4.56
N LEU A 34 2.40 -11.49 -4.98
CA LEU A 34 2.55 -11.86 -6.38
C LEU A 34 1.24 -11.53 -7.11
N TYR A 35 1.23 -10.49 -7.95
CA TYR A 35 0.01 -10.09 -8.63
C TYR A 35 -0.01 -10.46 -10.12
N ALA A 36 1.15 -10.78 -10.73
CA ALA A 36 1.19 -11.24 -12.11
C ALA A 36 2.33 -12.22 -12.35
N VAL A 37 2.05 -13.22 -13.18
CA VAL A 37 3.03 -14.19 -13.71
C VAL A 37 2.85 -14.27 -15.21
N ASN A 38 3.92 -14.03 -15.96
CA ASN A 38 3.95 -14.24 -17.41
C ASN A 38 5.14 -15.12 -17.74
N GLY A 39 4.86 -16.40 -18.06
CA GLY A 39 5.88 -17.43 -18.20
C GLY A 39 5.84 -18.15 -19.54
N LYS A 40 7.05 -18.37 -20.09
CA LYS A 40 7.34 -19.25 -21.22
C LYS A 40 8.57 -20.08 -20.88
N VAL A 41 8.89 -21.08 -21.71
CA VAL A 41 10.09 -21.90 -21.49
C VAL A 41 11.36 -21.07 -21.40
N GLU A 42 11.49 -20.03 -22.26
CA GLU A 42 12.69 -19.21 -22.39
C GLU A 42 12.80 -18.16 -21.29
N SER A 43 11.68 -17.57 -20.86
CA SER A 43 11.66 -16.51 -19.84
C SER A 43 10.37 -16.46 -19.06
N THR A 44 10.46 -16.13 -17.79
CA THR A 44 9.30 -15.92 -16.91
C THR A 44 9.48 -14.61 -16.15
N LYS A 45 8.46 -13.76 -16.23
CA LYS A 45 8.36 -12.52 -15.44
C LYS A 45 7.43 -12.73 -14.28
N LEU A 46 7.89 -12.41 -13.09
CA LEU A 46 7.11 -12.35 -11.85
C LEU A 46 6.98 -10.89 -11.44
N GLU A 47 5.77 -10.44 -11.12
CA GLU A 47 5.52 -9.08 -10.67
C GLU A 47 4.96 -9.10 -9.25
N TYR A 48 5.71 -8.47 -8.35
CA TYR A 48 5.39 -8.43 -6.92
C TYR A 48 5.11 -7.00 -6.46
N ILE A 49 4.22 -6.89 -5.50
CA ILE A 49 4.05 -5.70 -4.68
C ILE A 49 4.54 -6.06 -3.27
N ILE A 50 5.43 -5.23 -2.72
CA ILE A 50 5.86 -5.31 -1.33
C ILE A 50 5.12 -4.24 -0.55
N ARG A 51 4.60 -4.58 0.62
CA ARG A 51 3.98 -3.65 1.56
C ARG A 51 4.50 -3.90 2.96
N ASP A 52 4.75 -2.83 3.68
CA ASP A 52 4.95 -2.80 5.12
C ASP A 52 4.63 -1.40 5.63
N HIS A 53 4.11 -1.29 6.84
CA HIS A 53 3.85 0.00 7.49
C HIS A 53 5.09 0.57 8.16
N ASP A 54 6.03 -0.31 8.52
CA ASP A 54 7.31 0.03 9.10
C ASP A 54 8.36 0.16 7.99
N LYS A 55 9.07 1.30 7.97
CA LYS A 55 10.05 1.59 6.93
C LYS A 55 11.24 0.64 6.94
N ASP A 56 11.74 0.30 8.12
CA ASP A 56 12.91 -0.58 8.25
C ASP A 56 12.56 -2.01 7.81
N LYS A 57 11.38 -2.49 8.18
CA LYS A 57 10.86 -3.78 7.72
C LYS A 57 10.60 -3.78 6.21
N PHE A 58 10.10 -2.67 5.66
CA PHE A 58 9.91 -2.53 4.21
C PHE A 58 11.23 -2.65 3.46
N GLU A 59 12.30 -1.95 3.91
CA GLU A 59 13.63 -2.05 3.33
C GLU A 59 14.24 -3.46 3.52
N ALA A 60 14.01 -4.08 4.68
CA ALA A 60 14.46 -5.46 4.92
C ALA A 60 13.79 -6.45 3.95
N ARG A 61 12.52 -6.27 3.58
CA ARG A 61 11.82 -7.09 2.59
C ARG A 61 12.42 -6.96 1.20
N LYS A 62 12.74 -5.74 0.77
CA LYS A 62 13.43 -5.49 -0.51
C LYS A 62 14.80 -6.19 -0.52
N THR A 63 15.56 -6.02 0.54
CA THR A 63 16.86 -6.66 0.73
C THR A 63 16.76 -8.19 0.69
N LEU A 64 15.72 -8.77 1.31
CA LEU A 64 15.48 -10.21 1.27
C LEU A 64 15.29 -10.71 -0.17
N MET A 65 14.47 -10.05 -0.98
CA MET A 65 14.27 -10.44 -2.37
C MET A 65 15.58 -10.37 -3.19
N GLN A 66 16.37 -9.31 -3.02
CA GLN A 66 17.68 -9.17 -3.65
C GLN A 66 18.63 -10.30 -3.24
N LYS A 67 18.66 -10.62 -1.94
CA LYS A 67 19.50 -11.70 -1.40
C LYS A 67 19.08 -13.08 -1.95
N ILE A 68 17.78 -13.33 -2.08
CA ILE A 68 17.27 -14.57 -2.69
C ILE A 68 17.77 -14.68 -4.14
N VAL A 69 17.66 -13.62 -4.94
CA VAL A 69 18.17 -13.58 -6.33
C VAL A 69 19.65 -13.85 -6.37
N THR A 70 20.45 -13.20 -5.51
CA THR A 70 21.91 -13.42 -5.43
C THR A 70 22.22 -14.88 -5.11
N ASN A 71 21.62 -15.43 -4.07
CA ASN A 71 21.86 -16.83 -3.65
C ASN A 71 21.48 -17.85 -4.75
N LEU A 72 20.36 -17.60 -5.45
CA LEU A 72 19.93 -18.48 -6.54
C LEU A 72 20.89 -18.38 -7.74
N ASN A 73 21.37 -17.20 -8.10
CA ASN A 73 22.36 -17.03 -9.15
C ASN A 73 23.69 -17.71 -8.80
N GLU A 74 24.14 -17.61 -7.55
CA GLU A 74 25.31 -18.33 -7.05
C GLU A 74 25.13 -19.85 -7.14
N LYS A 75 23.97 -20.36 -6.72
CA LYS A 75 23.62 -21.79 -6.83
C LYS A 75 23.73 -22.31 -8.25
N TYR A 76 23.34 -21.51 -9.24
CA TYR A 76 23.39 -21.91 -10.66
C TYR A 76 24.72 -21.56 -11.35
N GLY A 77 25.61 -20.83 -10.70
CA GLY A 77 26.91 -20.41 -11.24
C GLY A 77 26.79 -19.46 -12.44
N LYS A 78 25.64 -18.82 -12.62
CA LYS A 78 25.37 -17.87 -13.71
C LYS A 78 24.15 -16.98 -13.38
N PRO A 79 24.05 -15.78 -13.98
CA PRO A 79 22.94 -14.86 -13.77
C PRO A 79 21.66 -15.35 -14.50
N VAL A 80 20.88 -16.19 -13.85
CA VAL A 80 19.57 -16.69 -14.36
C VAL A 80 18.39 -15.89 -13.84
N PHE A 81 18.60 -15.09 -12.80
CA PHE A 81 17.58 -14.21 -12.21
C PHE A 81 18.05 -12.76 -12.29
N GLU A 82 17.13 -11.90 -12.65
CA GLU A 82 17.27 -10.45 -12.55
C GLU A 82 16.15 -9.91 -11.68
N ILE A 83 16.42 -8.85 -10.94
CA ILE A 83 15.44 -8.17 -10.10
C ILE A 83 15.51 -6.67 -10.34
N GLU A 84 14.35 -6.06 -10.56
CA GLU A 84 14.19 -4.62 -10.59
C GLU A 84 13.24 -4.24 -9.45
N ILE A 85 13.68 -3.33 -8.58
CA ILE A 85 12.85 -2.82 -7.46
C ILE A 85 12.62 -1.33 -7.69
N LYS A 86 11.34 -0.94 -7.71
CA LYS A 86 10.92 0.46 -7.85
C LYS A 86 10.04 0.84 -6.67
N ASP A 87 10.41 1.88 -5.96
CA ASP A 87 9.58 2.46 -4.92
C ASP A 87 8.41 3.22 -5.58
N GLN A 88 7.19 2.90 -5.16
CA GLN A 88 5.99 3.59 -5.64
C GLN A 88 5.57 4.71 -4.69
N TYR A 89 5.56 4.44 -3.40
CA TYR A 89 5.23 5.39 -2.33
C TYR A 89 5.61 4.78 -0.97
N TYR A 90 5.77 5.66 0.01
CA TYR A 90 5.99 5.32 1.41
C TYR A 90 4.75 5.63 2.25
N ASN A 91 4.73 5.19 3.51
CA ASN A 91 3.67 5.54 4.44
C ASN A 91 3.65 7.06 4.66
N MET A 92 2.51 7.69 4.42
CA MET A 92 2.36 9.14 4.56
C MET A 92 2.43 9.63 6.00
N LYS A 93 2.40 8.76 7.00
CA LYS A 93 2.39 9.11 8.43
C LYS A 93 3.49 10.11 8.77
N GLU A 94 4.73 9.88 8.34
CA GLU A 94 5.86 10.78 8.63
C GLU A 94 5.68 12.20 8.07
N LYS A 95 4.86 12.36 7.03
CA LYS A 95 4.54 13.66 6.41
C LYS A 95 3.33 14.32 7.03
N VAL A 96 2.40 13.54 7.56
CA VAL A 96 1.17 14.04 8.19
C VAL A 96 1.39 14.36 9.68
N GLU A 97 2.24 13.59 10.37
CA GLU A 97 2.50 13.74 11.81
C GLU A 97 2.92 15.17 12.23
N PRO A 98 3.80 15.89 11.51
CA PRO A 98 4.14 17.27 11.85
C PRO A 98 2.97 18.28 11.73
N VAL A 99 1.92 17.91 11.00
CA VAL A 99 0.71 18.72 10.77
C VAL A 99 -0.56 17.98 11.17
N ILE A 100 -0.47 17.20 12.25
CA ILE A 100 -1.55 16.30 12.70
C ILE A 100 -2.89 17.03 12.92
N HIS A 101 -2.87 18.34 13.18
CA HIS A 101 -4.05 19.17 13.34
C HIS A 101 -5.05 19.05 12.17
N ILE A 102 -4.58 18.72 10.95
CA ILE A 102 -5.48 18.50 9.80
C ILE A 102 -6.32 17.23 9.96
N VAL A 103 -5.78 16.21 10.65
CA VAL A 103 -6.52 15.01 11.02
C VAL A 103 -7.50 15.32 12.17
N ASP A 104 -7.08 16.12 13.14
CA ASP A 104 -7.92 16.53 14.27
C ASP A 104 -9.14 17.33 13.78
N ILE A 105 -8.97 18.21 12.80
CA ILE A 105 -10.09 18.95 12.17
C ILE A 105 -11.05 17.98 11.47
N ALA A 106 -10.56 16.99 10.75
CA ALA A 106 -11.39 16.00 10.10
C ALA A 106 -12.16 15.13 11.11
N GLU A 107 -11.51 14.77 12.22
CA GLU A 107 -12.14 14.06 13.32
C GLU A 107 -13.26 14.90 13.99
N GLU A 108 -13.00 16.18 14.24
CA GLU A 108 -13.97 17.12 14.78
C GLU A 108 -15.18 17.30 13.85
N ALA A 109 -14.92 17.44 12.53
CA ALA A 109 -15.98 17.54 11.52
C ALA A 109 -16.88 16.30 11.50
N MET A 110 -16.30 15.10 11.58
CA MET A 110 -17.08 13.86 11.67
C MET A 110 -17.94 13.79 12.93
N LYS A 111 -17.37 14.14 14.10
CA LYS A 111 -18.09 14.17 15.38
C LYS A 111 -19.25 15.17 15.37
N ALA A 112 -19.06 16.34 14.76
CA ALA A 112 -20.12 17.34 14.62
C ALA A 112 -21.28 16.89 13.73
N LEU A 113 -21.10 15.85 12.94
CA LEU A 113 -22.10 15.23 12.05
C LEU A 113 -22.58 13.87 12.57
N ASP A 114 -22.39 13.58 13.86
CA ASP A 114 -22.73 12.31 14.50
C ASP A 114 -22.10 11.08 13.83
N ILE A 115 -20.94 11.27 13.19
CA ILE A 115 -20.14 10.19 12.59
C ILE A 115 -19.01 9.84 13.57
N LYS A 116 -18.94 8.56 13.96
CA LYS A 116 -17.84 8.05 14.80
C LYS A 116 -16.56 7.92 13.94
N PRO A 117 -15.54 8.75 14.17
CA PRO A 117 -14.31 8.64 13.41
C PRO A 117 -13.58 7.34 13.73
N LEU A 118 -12.91 6.79 12.72
CA LEU A 118 -12.10 5.60 12.83
C LEU A 118 -10.79 5.82 12.10
N ILE A 119 -9.76 6.23 12.82
CA ILE A 119 -8.43 6.47 12.28
C ILE A 119 -7.71 5.14 12.15
N LYS A 120 -7.42 4.74 10.92
CA LYS A 120 -6.77 3.46 10.60
C LYS A 120 -5.68 3.66 9.55
N PRO A 121 -4.62 2.84 9.57
CA PRO A 121 -3.69 2.77 8.46
C PRO A 121 -4.36 2.18 7.23
N ILE A 122 -3.95 2.65 6.04
CA ILE A 122 -4.35 2.06 4.77
C ILE A 122 -3.24 1.11 4.31
N ARG A 123 -3.59 -0.12 3.95
CA ARG A 123 -2.63 -1.14 3.44
C ARG A 123 -2.28 -0.96 1.97
N GLY A 124 -3.01 -0.14 1.26
CA GLY A 124 -2.79 0.19 -0.16
C GLY A 124 -2.13 1.54 -0.35
N GLY A 125 -1.70 1.83 -1.59
CA GLY A 125 -1.30 3.15 -2.02
C GLY A 125 -2.50 4.06 -2.27
N THR A 126 -2.30 5.32 -2.01
CA THR A 126 -3.30 6.36 -2.30
C THR A 126 -2.61 7.57 -2.93
N ASP A 127 -3.36 8.36 -3.67
CA ASP A 127 -2.88 9.63 -4.21
C ASP A 127 -2.43 10.57 -3.08
N GLY A 128 -3.09 10.50 -1.91
CA GLY A 128 -2.70 11.24 -0.72
C GLY A 128 -1.30 10.91 -0.23
N SER A 129 -0.84 9.67 -0.38
CA SER A 129 0.54 9.31 -0.06
C SER A 129 1.52 9.99 -1.02
N GLN A 130 1.25 9.98 -2.32
CA GLN A 130 2.10 10.66 -3.32
C GLN A 130 2.13 12.17 -3.09
N LEU A 131 0.97 12.80 -2.91
CA LEU A 131 0.86 14.23 -2.63
C LEU A 131 1.61 14.63 -1.36
N SER A 132 1.55 13.79 -0.31
CA SER A 132 2.27 14.04 0.94
C SER A 132 3.79 14.07 0.72
N TYR A 133 4.34 13.19 -0.10
CA TYR A 133 5.77 13.20 -0.45
C TYR A 133 6.15 14.29 -1.45
N MET A 134 5.19 14.86 -2.17
CA MET A 134 5.38 16.06 -3.00
C MET A 134 5.33 17.37 -2.21
N GLY A 135 5.12 17.31 -0.90
CA GLY A 135 5.10 18.48 0.00
C GLY A 135 3.70 18.94 0.39
N LEU A 136 2.65 18.21 0.02
CA LEU A 136 1.27 18.47 0.44
C LEU A 136 0.78 17.33 1.34
N PRO A 137 0.91 17.42 2.67
CA PRO A 137 0.39 16.42 3.59
C PRO A 137 -1.11 16.22 3.37
N CYS A 138 -1.50 15.02 2.91
CA CYS A 138 -2.85 14.75 2.42
C CYS A 138 -3.38 13.42 2.98
N PRO A 139 -3.89 13.40 4.23
CA PRO A 139 -4.54 12.23 4.78
C PRO A 139 -5.85 11.95 4.06
N ASN A 140 -6.24 10.67 4.02
CA ASN A 140 -7.47 10.28 3.35
C ASN A 140 -8.66 10.33 4.32
N ILE A 141 -9.83 10.73 3.80
CA ILE A 141 -11.11 10.59 4.47
C ILE A 141 -11.93 9.48 3.78
N PHE A 142 -13.00 9.02 4.42
CA PHE A 142 -13.84 7.98 3.86
C PHE A 142 -14.60 8.45 2.61
N ALA A 143 -14.75 7.57 1.64
CA ALA A 143 -15.69 7.72 0.52
C ALA A 143 -17.00 6.93 0.75
N GLY A 144 -16.98 5.98 1.67
CA GLY A 144 -18.10 5.10 1.98
C GLY A 144 -18.31 3.98 0.96
N GLY A 145 -17.31 3.69 0.12
CA GLY A 145 -17.35 2.59 -0.82
C GLY A 145 -17.19 1.22 -0.17
N HIS A 146 -17.65 0.20 -0.86
CA HIS A 146 -17.56 -1.19 -0.49
C HIS A 146 -17.03 -2.04 -1.64
N ASN A 147 -16.43 -3.19 -1.32
CA ASN A 147 -15.88 -4.15 -2.27
C ASN A 147 -14.87 -3.53 -3.24
N PHE A 148 -14.02 -2.61 -2.76
CA PHE A 148 -13.00 -1.92 -3.56
C PHE A 148 -12.18 -2.89 -4.40
N HIS A 149 -11.96 -2.53 -5.67
CA HIS A 149 -11.28 -3.35 -6.70
C HIS A 149 -12.02 -4.65 -7.04
N GLY A 150 -13.19 -4.88 -6.48
CA GLY A 150 -14.01 -6.06 -6.75
C GLY A 150 -14.99 -5.86 -7.90
N ARG A 151 -15.45 -6.96 -8.48
CA ARG A 151 -16.46 -6.95 -9.56
C ARG A 151 -17.78 -6.29 -9.13
N TYR A 152 -18.07 -6.29 -7.83
CA TYR A 152 -19.29 -5.74 -7.24
C TYR A 152 -18.98 -4.53 -6.35
N GLU A 153 -18.04 -3.70 -6.79
CA GLU A 153 -17.74 -2.44 -6.13
C GLU A 153 -18.94 -1.49 -6.22
N TYR A 154 -19.27 -0.85 -5.10
CA TYR A 154 -20.36 0.10 -5.02
C TYR A 154 -20.15 1.12 -3.92
N VAL A 155 -20.88 2.23 -3.99
CA VAL A 155 -20.98 3.23 -2.92
C VAL A 155 -22.46 3.54 -2.66
N PRO A 156 -22.96 3.44 -1.41
CA PRO A 156 -24.30 3.88 -1.05
C PRO A 156 -24.48 5.39 -1.23
N VAL A 157 -25.63 5.83 -1.69
CA VAL A 157 -25.94 7.27 -1.88
C VAL A 157 -25.82 8.03 -0.55
N GLU A 158 -26.31 7.45 0.54
CA GLU A 158 -26.25 8.04 1.88
C GLU A 158 -24.79 8.25 2.34
N SER A 159 -23.89 7.34 1.99
CA SER A 159 -22.46 7.49 2.27
C SER A 159 -21.81 8.61 1.45
N MET A 160 -22.23 8.80 0.19
CA MET A 160 -21.77 9.92 -0.64
C MET A 160 -22.21 11.25 -0.05
N ILE A 161 -23.47 11.35 0.39
CA ILE A 161 -24.00 12.55 1.05
C ILE A 161 -23.18 12.86 2.31
N LYS A 162 -22.98 11.86 3.17
CA LYS A 162 -22.19 12.02 4.39
C LYS A 162 -20.74 12.42 4.12
N ALA A 163 -20.09 11.86 3.12
CA ALA A 163 -18.73 12.25 2.74
C ALA A 163 -18.69 13.73 2.29
N THR A 164 -19.70 14.17 1.52
CA THR A 164 -19.82 15.58 1.10
C THR A 164 -20.04 16.52 2.29
N GLU A 165 -20.93 16.17 3.22
CA GLU A 165 -21.17 16.94 4.46
C GLU A 165 -19.88 17.10 5.27
N VAL A 166 -19.09 16.02 5.41
CA VAL A 166 -17.80 16.05 6.13
C VAL A 166 -16.80 16.99 5.45
N ILE A 167 -16.70 16.96 4.12
CA ILE A 167 -15.81 17.85 3.36
C ILE A 167 -16.20 19.31 3.60
N CYS A 168 -17.49 19.64 3.53
CA CYS A 168 -17.98 20.99 3.79
C CYS A 168 -17.67 21.43 5.23
N LYS A 169 -17.88 20.54 6.21
CA LYS A 169 -17.62 20.83 7.62
C LYS A 169 -16.12 21.02 7.92
N ILE A 170 -15.23 20.23 7.27
CA ILE A 170 -13.78 20.44 7.36
C ILE A 170 -13.42 21.85 6.87
N ALA A 171 -13.96 22.26 5.72
CA ALA A 171 -13.69 23.59 5.16
C ALA A 171 -14.17 24.71 6.11
N GLU A 172 -15.36 24.59 6.69
CA GLU A 172 -15.92 25.52 7.68
C GLU A 172 -15.02 25.64 8.92
N LEU A 173 -14.69 24.52 9.57
CA LEU A 173 -13.83 24.49 10.76
C LEU A 173 -12.41 25.01 10.47
N THR A 174 -11.89 24.74 9.28
CA THR A 174 -10.58 25.27 8.88
C THR A 174 -10.62 26.79 8.77
N ALA A 175 -11.65 27.36 8.16
CA ALA A 175 -11.83 28.80 8.05
C ALA A 175 -11.98 29.47 9.44
N GLU A 176 -12.78 28.90 10.33
CA GLU A 176 -12.96 29.40 11.70
C GLU A 176 -11.65 29.44 12.49
N LYS A 177 -10.83 28.39 12.40
CA LYS A 177 -9.56 28.29 13.13
C LYS A 177 -8.45 29.20 12.57
N HIS A 178 -8.56 29.65 11.32
CA HIS A 178 -7.64 30.62 10.73
C HIS A 178 -8.05 32.06 10.97
N LEU A 179 -9.29 32.34 11.38
CA LEU A 179 -9.82 33.66 11.66
C LEU A 179 -9.75 34.02 13.17
N SER A 180 -9.43 33.07 14.03
CA SER A 180 -9.23 33.20 15.47
C SER A 180 -7.75 33.30 15.82
#